data_ae7e978e7d251ef4f149cc4306d2c112
#
_entry.id   ae7e978e7d251ef4f149cc4306d2c112
#
_cell.length_a   1.000
_cell.length_b   1.000
_cell.length_c   1.000
_cell.angle_alpha   90.00
_cell.angle_beta   90.00
_cell.angle_gamma   90.00
#
_symmetry.space_group_name_H-M   'P 1'
#
loop_
_entity.id
_entity.type
_entity.pdbx_description
1 polymer ?
#
loop_
_entity_poly.entity_id
_entity_poly.type
_entity_poly.pdbx_seq_one_letter_code
_entity_poly.pdbx_strand_id
1 'polypeptide(L)'
;MNAEKAERALQVADHISTWAGKACAWLIMLLMFTVCIEVFKRYLLNSPTAWIFDATNMMYGTLFMMCGAYTLSQDAHVRGDFLYSSMRPRTQAVLDLVLYIAFFIPGIVALIYAGTDYAAYSWRIGEHSNVTSNGPAVYPFKTIIPIAGVLVMLQGLAEIVRCVICLKTGDWPARLKDAEEIDVVEQQLANSQYVDEESRRRAVESVHDIDESAHQRLKGGQT
;
A
#
# COMPACT_ATOMS: atom_id res chain seq x y z
N MET A 1 1.98 9.10 -25.38
CA MET A 1 2.86 8.85 -24.22
C MET A 1 3.53 7.53 -24.51
N ASN A 2 4.86 7.46 -24.60
CA ASN A 2 5.55 6.23 -24.96
C ASN A 2 5.27 5.17 -23.89
N ALA A 3 4.88 3.96 -24.27
CA ALA A 3 4.52 2.87 -23.35
C ALA A 3 5.60 2.66 -22.27
N GLU A 4 6.87 2.65 -22.67
CA GLU A 4 8.02 2.52 -21.78
C GLU A 4 8.11 3.60 -20.70
N LYS A 5 7.72 4.85 -20.99
CA LYS A 5 7.69 5.93 -19.99
C LYS A 5 6.53 5.76 -19.00
N ALA A 6 5.41 5.23 -19.46
CA ALA A 6 4.27 4.94 -18.58
C ALA A 6 4.60 3.80 -17.62
N GLU A 7 5.21 2.72 -18.10
CA GLU A 7 5.65 1.59 -17.26
C GLU A 7 6.68 2.01 -16.21
N ARG A 8 7.69 2.79 -16.58
CA ARG A 8 8.65 3.33 -15.60
C ARG A 8 7.99 4.20 -14.54
N ALA A 9 7.02 5.03 -14.92
CA ALA A 9 6.30 5.86 -13.96
C ALA A 9 5.45 5.02 -12.99
N LEU A 10 4.82 3.96 -13.47
CA LEU A 10 4.08 3.00 -12.65
C LEU A 10 4.98 2.30 -11.64
N GLN A 11 6.14 1.77 -12.10
CA GLN A 11 7.12 1.11 -11.24
C GLN A 11 7.66 2.04 -10.15
N VAL A 12 7.93 3.31 -10.48
CA VAL A 12 8.39 4.31 -9.50
C VAL A 12 7.31 4.58 -8.45
N ALA A 13 6.05 4.74 -8.85
CA ALA A 13 4.95 4.96 -7.92
C ALA A 13 4.76 3.77 -6.97
N ASP A 14 4.79 2.54 -7.51
CA ASP A 14 4.71 1.31 -6.71
C ASP A 14 5.88 1.19 -5.74
N HIS A 15 7.09 1.49 -6.20
CA HIS A 15 8.28 1.39 -5.36
C HIS A 15 8.25 2.39 -4.20
N ILE A 16 7.82 3.62 -4.45
CA ILE A 16 7.66 4.65 -3.39
C ILE A 16 6.62 4.20 -2.36
N SER A 17 5.45 3.73 -2.82
CA SER A 17 4.37 3.28 -1.95
C SER A 17 4.78 2.04 -1.13
N THR A 18 5.46 1.09 -1.76
CA THR A 18 5.98 -0.13 -1.12
C THR A 18 7.05 0.21 -0.08
N TRP A 19 8.00 1.09 -0.41
CA TRP A 19 9.04 1.51 0.53
C TRP A 19 8.45 2.24 1.73
N ALA A 20 7.54 3.18 1.51
CA ALA A 20 6.86 3.91 2.57
C ALA A 20 6.08 2.96 3.50
N GLY A 21 5.34 2.00 2.94
CA GLY A 21 4.60 1.00 3.71
C GLY A 21 5.51 0.08 4.51
N LYS A 22 6.56 -0.49 3.86
CA LYS A 22 7.54 -1.36 4.53
C LYS A 22 8.31 -0.62 5.65
N ALA A 23 8.68 0.64 5.44
CA ALA A 23 9.32 1.47 6.48
C ALA A 23 8.38 1.70 7.67
N CYS A 24 7.11 2.03 7.42
CA CYS A 24 6.12 2.24 8.47
C CYS A 24 5.71 0.93 9.17
N ALA A 25 5.84 -0.24 8.54
CA ALA A 25 5.57 -1.53 9.17
C ALA A 25 6.44 -1.78 10.40
N TRP A 26 7.67 -1.23 10.47
CA TRP A 26 8.52 -1.30 11.67
C TRP A 26 7.91 -0.63 12.90
N LEU A 27 6.97 0.31 12.71
CA LEU A 27 6.24 0.92 13.83
C LEU A 27 5.43 -0.11 14.61
N ILE A 28 5.03 -1.24 14.00
CA ILE A 28 4.29 -2.30 14.71
C ILE A 28 5.18 -2.96 15.77
N MET A 29 6.46 -3.18 15.45
CA MET A 29 7.42 -3.73 16.40
C MET A 29 7.67 -2.74 17.55
N LEU A 30 7.86 -1.46 17.23
CA LEU A 30 8.03 -0.41 18.21
C LEU A 30 6.79 -0.30 19.13
N LEU A 31 5.59 -0.34 18.55
CA LEU A 31 4.33 -0.31 19.27
C LEU A 31 4.21 -1.52 20.21
N MET A 32 4.53 -2.72 19.74
CA MET A 32 4.53 -3.93 20.56
C MET A 32 5.46 -3.80 21.78
N PHE A 33 6.71 -3.39 21.55
CA PHE A 33 7.68 -3.19 22.65
C PHE A 33 7.20 -2.11 23.62
N THR A 34 6.68 -1.00 23.11
CA THR A 34 6.16 0.10 23.94
C THR A 34 5.03 -0.36 24.84
N VAL A 35 4.07 -1.12 24.29
CA VAL A 35 2.95 -1.68 25.07
C VAL A 35 3.43 -2.71 26.09
N CYS A 36 4.35 -3.60 25.73
CA CYS A 36 4.90 -4.59 26.65
C CYS A 36 5.64 -3.92 27.84
N ILE A 37 6.46 -2.91 27.57
CA ILE A 37 7.16 -2.14 28.61
C ILE A 37 6.17 -1.43 29.54
N GLU A 38 5.12 -0.83 28.98
CA GLU A 38 4.10 -0.16 29.77
C GLU A 38 3.34 -1.12 30.67
N VAL A 39 2.95 -2.29 30.16
CA VAL A 39 2.30 -3.34 30.95
C VAL A 39 3.18 -3.77 32.11
N PHE A 40 4.49 -3.99 31.87
CA PHE A 40 5.45 -4.31 32.91
C PHE A 40 5.56 -3.20 33.95
N LYS A 41 5.72 -1.94 33.54
CA LYS A 41 5.79 -0.77 34.44
C LYS A 41 4.53 -0.63 35.27
N ARG A 42 3.37 -0.80 34.66
CA ARG A 42 2.07 -0.60 35.30
C ARG A 42 1.77 -1.65 36.37
N TYR A 43 2.00 -2.94 36.05
CA TYR A 43 1.60 -4.04 36.92
C TYR A 43 2.69 -4.51 37.87
N LEU A 44 3.97 -4.41 37.50
CA LEU A 44 5.08 -4.87 38.36
C LEU A 44 5.71 -3.71 39.16
N LEU A 45 5.84 -2.55 38.54
CA LEU A 45 6.49 -1.42 39.19
C LEU A 45 5.50 -0.39 39.78
N ASN A 46 4.19 -0.58 39.57
CA ASN A 46 3.13 0.38 39.96
C ASN A 46 3.45 1.83 39.55
N SER A 47 4.15 2.01 38.41
CA SER A 47 4.59 3.30 37.88
C SER A 47 4.12 3.50 36.43
N PRO A 48 2.82 3.73 36.21
CA PRO A 48 2.27 3.91 34.86
C PRO A 48 2.80 5.19 34.22
N THR A 49 3.02 5.13 32.88
CA THR A 49 3.50 6.28 32.11
C THR A 49 2.30 7.05 31.55
N ALA A 50 2.15 8.33 31.89
CA ALA A 50 0.96 9.12 31.52
C ALA A 50 0.80 9.30 30.02
N TRP A 51 1.88 9.59 29.28
CA TRP A 51 1.87 9.90 27.84
C TRP A 51 1.83 8.69 26.91
N ILE A 52 1.96 7.47 27.43
CA ILE A 52 2.10 6.25 26.62
C ILE A 52 0.87 5.97 25.76
N PHE A 53 -0.31 6.27 26.28
CA PHE A 53 -1.58 6.11 25.56
C PHE A 53 -1.61 6.96 24.30
N ASP A 54 -1.21 8.21 24.40
CA ASP A 54 -1.14 9.13 23.27
C ASP A 54 -0.09 8.66 22.23
N ALA A 55 1.08 8.26 22.71
CA ALA A 55 2.16 7.78 21.84
C ALA A 55 1.76 6.51 21.06
N THR A 56 1.10 5.55 21.72
CA THR A 56 0.61 4.33 21.05
C THR A 56 -0.46 4.63 20.01
N ASN A 57 -1.38 5.54 20.30
CA ASN A 57 -2.40 5.98 19.33
C ASN A 57 -1.78 6.70 18.13
N MET A 58 -0.77 7.56 18.35
CA MET A 58 -0.06 8.24 17.27
C MET A 58 0.71 7.25 16.39
N MET A 59 1.41 6.28 16.98
CA MET A 59 2.11 5.21 16.22
C MET A 59 1.14 4.36 15.43
N TYR A 60 0.04 3.93 16.04
CA TYR A 60 -1.00 3.15 15.38
C TYR A 60 -1.66 3.93 14.22
N GLY A 61 -2.05 5.18 14.48
CA GLY A 61 -2.65 6.05 13.45
C GLY A 61 -1.69 6.32 12.27
N THR A 62 -0.40 6.54 12.57
CA THR A 62 0.64 6.70 11.54
C THR A 62 0.75 5.45 10.67
N LEU A 63 0.88 4.27 11.31
CA LEU A 63 0.94 2.99 10.61
C LEU A 63 -0.28 2.80 9.70
N PHE A 64 -1.48 2.99 10.24
CA PHE A 64 -2.72 2.80 9.50
C PHE A 64 -2.82 3.73 8.28
N MET A 65 -2.52 5.01 8.44
CA MET A 65 -2.58 6.00 7.37
C MET A 65 -1.54 5.73 6.26
N MET A 66 -0.31 5.44 6.64
CA MET A 66 0.79 5.25 5.68
C MET A 66 0.69 3.92 4.93
N CYS A 67 0.10 2.88 5.54
CA CYS A 67 -0.14 1.61 4.86
C CYS A 67 -1.21 1.68 3.76
N GLY A 68 -2.04 2.73 3.71
CA GLY A 68 -3.09 2.87 2.71
C GLY A 68 -2.56 2.88 1.26
N ALA A 69 -1.48 3.62 1.00
CA ALA A 69 -0.84 3.65 -0.32
C ALA A 69 -0.20 2.29 -0.67
N TYR A 70 0.43 1.63 0.29
CA TYR A 70 1.00 0.30 0.11
C TYR A 70 -0.10 -0.73 -0.22
N THR A 71 -1.20 -0.73 0.52
CA THR A 71 -2.34 -1.62 0.27
C THR A 71 -2.91 -1.42 -1.15
N LEU A 72 -2.96 -0.17 -1.62
CA LEU A 72 -3.41 0.13 -2.98
C LEU A 72 -2.41 -0.39 -4.04
N SER A 73 -1.11 -0.26 -3.81
CA SER A 73 -0.07 -0.77 -4.73
C SER A 73 -0.07 -2.28 -4.86
N GLN A 74 -0.49 -2.99 -3.79
CA GLN A 74 -0.57 -4.45 -3.74
C GLN A 74 -1.91 -5.01 -4.23
N ASP A 75 -2.82 -4.15 -4.72
CA ASP A 75 -4.20 -4.55 -5.08
C ASP A 75 -4.96 -5.27 -3.94
N ALA A 76 -4.58 -4.99 -2.71
CA ALA A 76 -5.08 -5.65 -1.51
C ALA A 76 -6.31 -4.95 -0.91
N HIS A 77 -6.94 -4.04 -1.64
CA HIS A 77 -8.22 -3.49 -1.24
C HIS A 77 -9.33 -4.52 -1.39
N VAL A 78 -10.18 -4.61 -0.35
CA VAL A 78 -11.33 -5.52 -0.37
C VAL A 78 -12.26 -5.13 -1.52
N ARG A 79 -12.37 -6.01 -2.51
CA ARG A 79 -13.32 -5.94 -3.62
C ARG A 79 -14.36 -7.04 -3.46
N GLY A 80 -15.50 -6.90 -4.10
CA GLY A 80 -16.46 -7.99 -4.21
C GLY A 80 -16.00 -9.05 -5.20
N ASP A 81 -14.93 -9.77 -4.85
CA ASP A 81 -14.16 -10.65 -5.74
C ASP A 81 -15.02 -11.67 -6.49
N PHE A 82 -16.09 -12.14 -5.86
CA PHE A 82 -16.96 -13.13 -6.48
C PHE A 82 -17.72 -12.57 -7.70
N LEU A 83 -18.05 -11.27 -7.72
CA LEU A 83 -18.67 -10.60 -8.87
C LEU A 83 -17.59 -10.08 -9.83
N TYR A 84 -16.53 -9.49 -9.29
CA TYR A 84 -15.46 -8.87 -10.04
C TYR A 84 -14.67 -9.89 -10.88
N SER A 85 -14.32 -11.05 -10.31
CA SER A 85 -13.56 -12.11 -11.00
C SER A 85 -14.32 -12.73 -12.18
N SER A 86 -15.66 -12.68 -12.18
CA SER A 86 -16.49 -13.18 -13.28
C SER A 86 -16.57 -12.22 -14.47
N MET A 87 -16.10 -10.98 -14.33
CA MET A 87 -16.17 -9.96 -15.37
C MET A 87 -14.94 -10.02 -16.30
N ARG A 88 -15.13 -9.60 -17.54
CA ARG A 88 -14.01 -9.47 -18.50
C ARG A 88 -13.07 -8.34 -18.04
N PRO A 89 -11.73 -8.45 -18.28
CA PRO A 89 -10.77 -7.44 -17.85
C PRO A 89 -11.12 -6.01 -18.27
N ARG A 90 -11.62 -5.81 -19.46
CA ARG A 90 -12.09 -4.49 -19.94
C ARG A 90 -13.25 -3.93 -19.13
N THR A 91 -14.21 -4.79 -18.71
CA THR A 91 -15.36 -4.36 -17.90
C THR A 91 -14.90 -3.97 -16.49
N GLN A 92 -13.97 -4.75 -15.92
CA GLN A 92 -13.32 -4.43 -14.66
C GLN A 92 -12.63 -3.05 -14.74
N ALA A 93 -11.82 -2.83 -15.79
CA ALA A 93 -11.10 -1.58 -15.98
C ALA A 93 -12.02 -0.36 -16.17
N VAL A 94 -13.17 -0.51 -16.84
CA VAL A 94 -14.17 0.58 -16.94
C VAL A 94 -14.76 0.91 -15.58
N LEU A 95 -15.18 -0.12 -14.85
CA LEU A 95 -15.78 0.04 -13.53
C LEU A 95 -14.82 0.71 -12.55
N ASP A 96 -13.58 0.22 -12.48
CA ASP A 96 -12.55 0.80 -11.65
C ASP A 96 -12.23 2.25 -12.03
N LEU A 97 -12.12 2.53 -13.33
CA LEU A 97 -11.85 3.88 -13.82
C LEU A 97 -12.95 4.87 -13.41
N VAL A 98 -14.23 4.47 -13.53
CA VAL A 98 -15.36 5.30 -13.12
C VAL A 98 -15.33 5.55 -11.62
N LEU A 99 -15.08 4.51 -10.81
CA LEU A 99 -14.99 4.63 -9.34
C LEU A 99 -13.79 5.51 -8.91
N TYR A 100 -12.65 5.36 -9.56
CA TYR A 100 -11.48 6.20 -9.29
C TYR A 100 -11.75 7.68 -9.59
N ILE A 101 -12.37 7.99 -10.74
CA ILE A 101 -12.62 9.38 -11.14
C ILE A 101 -13.76 9.99 -10.32
N ALA A 102 -14.86 9.24 -10.10
CA ALA A 102 -16.07 9.79 -9.47
C ALA A 102 -15.99 9.90 -7.95
N PHE A 103 -15.30 8.97 -7.29
CA PHE A 103 -15.29 8.88 -5.82
C PHE A 103 -13.91 9.01 -5.23
N PHE A 104 -12.91 8.27 -5.77
CA PHE A 104 -11.59 8.25 -5.19
C PHE A 104 -10.88 9.60 -5.29
N ILE A 105 -10.77 10.17 -6.50
CA ILE A 105 -10.08 11.46 -6.68
C ILE A 105 -10.72 12.58 -5.86
N PRO A 106 -12.04 12.82 -5.92
CA PRO A 106 -12.66 13.86 -5.12
C PRO A 106 -12.47 13.64 -3.61
N GLY A 107 -12.59 12.37 -3.15
CA GLY A 107 -12.41 12.02 -1.75
C GLY A 107 -10.99 12.28 -1.26
N ILE A 108 -9.97 11.87 -2.03
CA ILE A 108 -8.57 12.07 -1.64
C ILE A 108 -8.17 13.55 -1.75
N VAL A 109 -8.64 14.29 -2.75
CA VAL A 109 -8.41 15.75 -2.84
C VAL A 109 -9.01 16.46 -1.63
N ALA A 110 -10.24 16.12 -1.25
CA ALA A 110 -10.87 16.67 -0.05
C ALA A 110 -10.09 16.32 1.22
N LEU A 111 -9.58 15.05 1.33
CA LEU A 111 -8.75 14.62 2.45
C LEU A 111 -7.45 15.43 2.55
N ILE A 112 -6.75 15.64 1.42
CA ILE A 112 -5.50 16.41 1.38
C ILE A 112 -5.77 17.85 1.77
N TYR A 113 -6.80 18.47 1.19
CA TYR A 113 -7.16 19.86 1.46
C TYR A 113 -7.53 20.07 2.94
N ALA A 114 -8.51 19.32 3.43
CA ALA A 114 -8.95 19.42 4.82
C ALA A 114 -7.84 18.99 5.81
N GLY A 115 -7.06 17.96 5.46
CA GLY A 115 -5.93 17.50 6.27
C GLY A 115 -4.81 18.53 6.37
N THR A 116 -4.56 19.29 5.30
CA THR A 116 -3.56 20.37 5.29
C THR A 116 -4.00 21.53 6.20
N ASP A 117 -5.24 21.96 6.09
CA ASP A 117 -5.80 23.01 6.95
C ASP A 117 -5.79 22.59 8.43
N TYR A 118 -6.16 21.33 8.70
CA TYR A 118 -6.17 20.76 10.03
C TYR A 118 -4.77 20.69 10.65
N ALA A 119 -3.78 20.24 9.88
CA ALA A 119 -2.40 20.22 10.31
C ALA A 119 -1.85 21.64 10.53
N ALA A 120 -2.08 22.55 9.58
CA ALA A 120 -1.62 23.94 9.67
C ALA A 120 -2.19 24.68 10.88
N TYR A 121 -3.46 24.45 11.19
CA TYR A 121 -4.08 24.98 12.40
C TYR A 121 -3.41 24.45 13.66
N SER A 122 -3.18 23.14 13.73
CA SER A 122 -2.51 22.48 14.87
C SER A 122 -1.09 23.00 15.10
N TRP A 123 -0.34 23.26 14.03
CA TRP A 123 0.98 23.88 14.10
C TRP A 123 0.94 25.33 14.63
N ARG A 124 -0.06 26.11 14.22
CA ARG A 124 -0.20 27.51 14.70
C ARG A 124 -0.44 27.60 16.20
N ILE A 125 -1.23 26.68 16.77
CA ILE A 125 -1.56 26.71 18.20
C ILE A 125 -0.58 25.90 19.05
N GLY A 126 0.41 25.18 18.43
CA GLY A 126 1.30 24.29 19.15
C GLY A 126 0.54 23.20 19.90
N GLU A 127 -0.40 22.53 19.25
CA GLU A 127 -1.36 21.65 19.88
C GLU A 127 -0.70 20.47 20.60
N HIS A 128 -1.08 20.27 21.85
CA HIS A 128 -0.72 19.12 22.68
C HIS A 128 -1.94 18.22 22.91
N SER A 129 -1.70 16.95 23.26
CA SER A 129 -2.80 16.05 23.60
C SER A 129 -3.56 16.52 24.83
N ASN A 130 -4.88 16.48 24.74
CA ASN A 130 -5.79 16.81 25.84
C ASN A 130 -6.18 15.56 26.67
N VAL A 131 -5.71 14.37 26.29
CA VAL A 131 -6.06 13.10 26.95
C VAL A 131 -5.30 12.95 28.25
N THR A 132 -4.06 13.42 28.28
CA THR A 132 -3.21 13.37 29.47
C THR A 132 -2.76 14.78 29.87
N SER A 133 -2.64 15.03 31.21
CA SER A 133 -2.03 16.25 31.68
C SER A 133 -0.56 16.30 31.24
N ASN A 134 -0.16 17.34 30.53
CA ASN A 134 1.15 17.46 29.90
C ASN A 134 1.40 16.43 28.75
N GLY A 135 0.36 16.20 27.94
CA GLY A 135 0.42 15.28 26.78
C GLY A 135 1.43 15.69 25.71
N PRO A 136 1.89 14.74 24.88
CA PRO A 136 2.86 15.00 23.81
C PRO A 136 2.25 15.92 22.74
N ALA A 137 3.14 16.54 21.93
CA ALA A 137 2.76 17.35 20.79
C ALA A 137 2.02 16.54 19.73
N VAL A 138 0.83 16.96 19.32
CA VAL A 138 -0.02 16.27 18.34
C VAL A 138 0.17 16.81 16.93
N TYR A 139 0.63 18.05 16.78
CA TYR A 139 0.80 18.71 15.49
C TYR A 139 1.70 17.96 14.49
N PRO A 140 2.80 17.24 14.89
CA PRO A 140 3.58 16.46 13.92
C PRO A 140 2.80 15.25 13.40
N PHE A 141 2.03 14.60 14.28
CA PHE A 141 1.17 13.47 13.90
C PHE A 141 0.08 13.89 12.89
N LYS A 142 -0.55 15.05 13.08
CA LYS A 142 -1.57 15.56 12.15
C LYS A 142 -0.99 15.84 10.75
N THR A 143 0.29 16.15 10.63
CA THR A 143 0.96 16.34 9.33
C THR A 143 1.03 15.04 8.51
N ILE A 144 0.91 13.87 9.16
CA ILE A 144 0.89 12.58 8.46
C ILE A 144 -0.36 12.44 7.59
N ILE A 145 -1.48 13.07 7.96
CA ILE A 145 -2.74 13.00 7.21
C ILE A 145 -2.58 13.49 5.76
N PRO A 146 -2.14 14.73 5.50
CA PRO A 146 -1.93 15.17 4.12
C PRO A 146 -0.79 14.42 3.42
N ILE A 147 0.26 14.01 4.12
CA ILE A 147 1.36 13.20 3.53
C ILE A 147 0.83 11.85 3.05
N ALA A 148 0.09 11.14 3.87
CA ALA A 148 -0.54 9.88 3.49
C ALA A 148 -1.53 10.08 2.32
N GLY A 149 -2.32 11.16 2.36
CA GLY A 149 -3.22 11.53 1.27
C GLY A 149 -2.49 11.71 -0.06
N VAL A 150 -1.32 12.39 -0.06
CA VAL A 150 -0.50 12.58 -1.27
C VAL A 150 0.04 11.25 -1.78
N LEU A 151 0.52 10.36 -0.90
CA LEU A 151 1.00 9.04 -1.30
C LEU A 151 -0.12 8.18 -1.90
N VAL A 152 -1.31 8.18 -1.28
CA VAL A 152 -2.48 7.47 -1.78
C VAL A 152 -2.95 8.06 -3.12
N MET A 153 -2.91 9.39 -3.29
CA MET A 153 -3.21 10.05 -4.56
C MET A 153 -2.25 9.61 -5.67
N LEU A 154 -0.94 9.60 -5.39
CA LEU A 154 0.08 9.18 -6.34
C LEU A 154 -0.17 7.74 -6.81
N GLN A 155 -0.48 6.84 -5.88
CA GLN A 155 -0.80 5.46 -6.21
C GLN A 155 -2.13 5.33 -6.95
N GLY A 156 -3.16 6.10 -6.59
CA GLY A 156 -4.43 6.13 -7.30
C GLY A 156 -4.31 6.62 -8.75
N LEU A 157 -3.44 7.61 -9.01
CA LEU A 157 -3.13 8.03 -10.37
C LEU A 157 -2.43 6.92 -11.17
N ALA A 158 -1.54 6.14 -10.54
CA ALA A 158 -0.93 4.97 -11.15
C ALA A 158 -2.00 3.91 -11.53
N GLU A 159 -2.97 3.65 -10.64
CA GLU A 159 -4.06 2.72 -10.94
C GLU A 159 -4.96 3.20 -12.10
N ILE A 160 -5.24 4.49 -12.18
CA ILE A 160 -5.96 5.07 -13.32
C ILE A 160 -5.20 4.82 -14.64
N VAL A 161 -3.88 5.00 -14.64
CA VAL A 161 -3.05 4.71 -15.83
C VAL A 161 -3.12 3.22 -16.19
N ARG A 162 -3.09 2.31 -15.19
CA ARG A 162 -3.28 0.87 -15.40
C ARG A 162 -4.62 0.54 -16.02
N CYS A 163 -5.71 1.13 -15.51
CA CYS A 163 -7.05 0.96 -16.10
C CYS A 163 -7.07 1.39 -17.58
N VAL A 164 -6.45 2.53 -17.91
CA VAL A 164 -6.37 3.01 -19.31
C VAL A 164 -5.55 2.07 -20.20
N ILE A 165 -4.45 1.52 -19.69
CA ILE A 165 -3.65 0.54 -20.41
C ILE A 165 -4.49 -0.74 -20.64
N CYS A 166 -5.12 -1.27 -19.61
CA CYS A 166 -5.98 -2.45 -19.72
C CYS A 166 -7.13 -2.26 -20.72
N LEU A 167 -7.72 -1.07 -20.80
CA LEU A 167 -8.75 -0.77 -21.82
C LEU A 167 -8.21 -0.83 -23.25
N LYS A 168 -6.95 -0.47 -23.46
CA LYS A 168 -6.30 -0.48 -24.78
C LYS A 168 -5.81 -1.86 -25.18
N THR A 169 -5.12 -2.55 -24.26
CA THR A 169 -4.50 -3.86 -24.51
C THR A 169 -5.47 -5.03 -24.34
N GLY A 170 -6.41 -4.92 -23.40
CA GLY A 170 -7.34 -5.98 -23.01
C GLY A 170 -6.86 -6.82 -21.82
N ASP A 171 -5.61 -6.62 -21.36
CA ASP A 171 -4.98 -7.33 -20.25
C ASP A 171 -4.44 -6.33 -19.22
N TRP A 172 -4.38 -6.76 -17.95
CA TRP A 172 -3.83 -5.94 -16.88
C TRP A 172 -2.30 -5.91 -16.96
N PRO A 173 -1.65 -4.72 -16.80
CA PRO A 173 -0.20 -4.65 -16.72
C PRO A 173 0.30 -5.30 -15.43
N ALA A 174 1.46 -5.97 -15.49
CA ALA A 174 2.10 -6.63 -14.37
C ALA A 174 2.40 -5.63 -13.22
N ARG A 175 2.26 -6.09 -11.99
CA ARG A 175 2.54 -5.34 -10.75
C ARG A 175 3.84 -5.84 -10.11
N LEU A 176 4.43 -5.04 -9.23
CA LEU A 176 5.59 -5.49 -8.43
C LEU A 176 5.27 -6.71 -7.56
N LYS A 177 4.03 -6.82 -7.08
CA LYS A 177 3.55 -7.98 -6.33
C LYS A 177 3.66 -9.28 -7.13
N ASP A 178 3.30 -9.24 -8.41
CA ASP A 178 3.31 -10.43 -9.27
C ASP A 178 4.74 -10.97 -9.43
N ALA A 179 5.74 -10.08 -9.54
CA ALA A 179 7.15 -10.46 -9.58
C ALA A 179 7.63 -11.01 -8.22
N GLU A 180 7.27 -10.37 -7.09
CA GLU A 180 7.63 -10.87 -5.74
C GLU A 180 6.97 -12.24 -5.46
N GLU A 181 5.74 -12.50 -5.92
CA GLU A 181 5.07 -13.80 -5.75
C GLU A 181 5.76 -14.91 -6.56
N ILE A 182 6.22 -14.60 -7.78
CA ILE A 182 6.98 -15.54 -8.62
C ILE A 182 8.27 -15.94 -7.92
N ASP A 183 9.05 -14.96 -7.43
CA ASP A 183 10.30 -15.21 -6.70
C ASP A 183 10.09 -16.05 -5.44
N VAL A 184 9.03 -15.79 -4.69
CA VAL A 184 8.71 -16.56 -3.46
C VAL A 184 8.30 -17.99 -3.80
N VAL A 185 7.50 -18.20 -4.83
CA VAL A 185 7.10 -19.54 -5.29
C VAL A 185 8.32 -20.32 -5.77
N GLU A 186 9.22 -19.69 -6.51
CA GLU A 186 10.46 -20.30 -7.00
C GLU A 186 11.38 -20.70 -5.83
N GLN A 187 11.55 -19.83 -4.81
CA GLN A 187 12.27 -20.15 -3.58
C GLN A 187 11.63 -21.27 -2.78
N GLN A 188 10.31 -21.31 -2.67
CA GLN A 188 9.60 -22.38 -1.96
C GLN A 188 9.74 -23.72 -2.68
N LEU A 189 9.66 -23.73 -4.02
CA LEU A 189 9.89 -24.90 -4.83
C LEU A 189 11.35 -25.39 -4.72
N ALA A 190 12.31 -24.47 -4.69
CA ALA A 190 13.73 -24.80 -4.51
C ALA A 190 14.02 -25.44 -3.12
N ASN A 191 13.36 -24.96 -2.06
CA ASN A 191 13.55 -25.43 -0.69
C ASN A 191 12.66 -26.64 -0.31
N SER A 192 11.72 -27.03 -1.16
CA SER A 192 10.79 -28.13 -0.88
C SER A 192 11.50 -29.48 -0.97
N GLN A 193 11.56 -30.21 0.15
CA GLN A 193 12.09 -31.59 0.22
C GLN A 193 11.12 -32.66 -0.30
N TYR A 194 9.85 -32.31 -0.53
CA TYR A 194 8.78 -33.22 -0.90
C TYR A 194 8.45 -33.23 -2.40
N VAL A 195 9.06 -32.34 -3.17
CA VAL A 195 8.86 -32.22 -4.61
C VAL A 195 10.06 -32.84 -5.32
N ASP A 196 9.82 -33.83 -6.18
CA ASP A 196 10.87 -34.45 -6.99
C ASP A 196 11.45 -33.44 -7.97
N GLU A 197 12.70 -33.64 -8.40
CA GLU A 197 13.41 -32.68 -9.27
C GLU A 197 12.68 -32.43 -10.61
N GLU A 198 11.99 -33.43 -11.13
CA GLU A 198 11.28 -33.31 -12.40
C GLU A 198 10.00 -32.49 -12.27
N SER A 199 9.23 -32.66 -11.18
CA SER A 199 8.06 -31.85 -10.86
C SER A 199 8.44 -30.41 -10.52
N ARG A 200 9.57 -30.21 -9.84
CA ARG A 200 10.15 -28.89 -9.57
C ARG A 200 10.50 -28.18 -10.87
N ARG A 201 11.19 -28.85 -11.78
CA ARG A 201 11.59 -28.29 -13.07
C ARG A 201 10.40 -27.89 -13.92
N ARG A 202 9.36 -28.72 -13.98
CA ARG A 202 8.12 -28.40 -14.70
C ARG A 202 7.38 -27.21 -14.07
N ALA A 203 7.35 -27.11 -12.74
CA ALA A 203 6.70 -26.00 -12.04
C ALA A 203 7.45 -24.67 -12.30
N VAL A 204 8.79 -24.66 -12.22
CA VAL A 204 9.61 -23.47 -12.52
C VAL A 204 9.47 -23.08 -14.00
N GLU A 205 9.47 -24.05 -14.92
CA GLU A 205 9.26 -23.80 -16.33
C GLU A 205 7.89 -23.20 -16.63
N SER A 206 6.83 -23.70 -15.98
CA SER A 206 5.47 -23.15 -16.10
C SER A 206 5.34 -21.72 -15.56
N VAL A 207 6.03 -21.38 -14.47
CA VAL A 207 6.08 -20.04 -13.90
C VAL A 207 6.84 -19.09 -14.83
N HIS A 208 7.95 -19.54 -15.41
CA HIS A 208 8.74 -18.76 -16.38
C HIS A 208 7.98 -18.51 -17.69
N ASP A 209 7.25 -19.52 -18.19
CA ASP A 209 6.38 -19.38 -19.37
C ASP A 209 5.25 -18.37 -19.14
N ILE A 210 4.69 -18.29 -17.93
CA ILE A 210 3.69 -17.30 -17.57
C ILE A 210 4.30 -15.89 -17.59
N ASP A 211 5.50 -15.72 -17.03
CA ASP A 211 6.21 -14.44 -17.00
C ASP A 211 6.64 -13.99 -18.41
N GLU A 212 7.22 -14.90 -19.23
CA GLU A 212 7.55 -14.60 -20.62
C GLU A 212 6.32 -14.27 -21.46
N SER A 213 5.22 -14.99 -21.28
CA SER A 213 3.96 -14.72 -21.98
C SER A 213 3.37 -13.37 -21.59
N ALA A 214 3.45 -12.98 -20.34
CA ALA A 214 3.08 -11.66 -19.87
C ALA A 214 3.99 -10.56 -20.46
N HIS A 215 5.30 -10.77 -20.48
CA HIS A 215 6.29 -9.85 -21.08
C HIS A 215 6.17 -9.75 -22.61
N GLN A 216 5.86 -10.84 -23.32
CA GLN A 216 5.68 -10.84 -24.79
C GLN A 216 4.37 -10.16 -25.18
N ARG A 217 3.30 -10.29 -24.41
CA ARG A 217 2.05 -9.57 -24.62
C ARG A 217 2.24 -8.06 -24.45
N LEU A 218 3.08 -7.63 -23.52
CA LEU A 218 3.47 -6.22 -23.35
C LEU A 218 4.28 -5.67 -24.54
N LYS A 219 5.12 -6.50 -25.19
CA LYS A 219 5.94 -6.13 -26.36
C LYS A 219 5.19 -6.26 -27.68
N GLY A 220 4.28 -7.23 -27.83
CA GLY A 220 3.53 -7.52 -29.06
C GLY A 220 2.37 -6.58 -29.36
N GLY A 221 1.99 -5.68 -28.44
CA GLY A 221 0.99 -4.63 -28.66
C GLY A 221 1.51 -3.42 -29.45
N GLN A 222 2.68 -3.51 -30.07
CA GLN A 222 3.35 -2.42 -30.82
C GLN A 222 3.32 -2.58 -32.34
N THR A 223 2.46 -3.44 -32.92
CA THR A 223 2.25 -3.48 -34.39
C THR A 223 0.88 -3.01 -34.77
#